data_e4c8ab5308d09dbf43d0746f8fe81b75
#
_entry.id   e4c8ab5308d09dbf43d0746f8fe81b75
#
_cell.length_a   1.000
_cell.length_b   1.000
_cell.length_c   1.000
_cell.angle_alpha   90.00
_cell.angle_beta   90.00
_cell.angle_gamma   90.00
#
_symmetry.space_group_name_H-M   'P 1'
#
loop_
_entity.id
_entity.type
_entity.pdbx_description
1 polymer ?
#
loop_
_entity_poly.entity_id
_entity_poly.type
_entity_poly.pdbx_seq_one_letter_code
_entity_poly.pdbx_strand_id
1 'polypeptide(L)'
;MNDNTFLPKLSQNLLEILEDNEFYDVTIEVGNDPYVKIFRAHIVVLYYRSPYLRRILSTNKKQNDEILVHIKLPNISPEIFQIILRYIYGGKLSLKEYDTSDIIKIMVAAIELNLQELITH
;
A
#
# COMPACT_ATOMS: atom_id res chain seq x y z
N MET A 1 22.67 21.82 -5.35
CA MET A 1 21.45 21.37 -4.66
C MET A 1 21.59 19.90 -4.29
N ASN A 2 21.22 19.58 -3.09
CA ASN A 2 21.39 18.23 -2.60
C ASN A 2 20.05 17.49 -2.64
N ASP A 3 19.95 16.50 -3.53
CA ASP A 3 18.73 15.72 -3.72
C ASP A 3 18.31 14.99 -2.44
N ASN A 4 19.26 14.68 -1.57
CA ASN A 4 19.00 13.99 -0.32
C ASN A 4 18.11 14.77 0.64
N THR A 5 17.99 16.09 0.43
CA THR A 5 17.15 16.92 1.28
C THR A 5 15.68 16.83 0.90
N PHE A 6 15.40 16.69 -0.39
CA PHE A 6 14.02 16.69 -0.90
C PHE A 6 13.34 15.33 -0.76
N LEU A 7 14.05 14.25 -1.07
CA LEU A 7 13.43 12.93 -1.07
C LEU A 7 12.91 12.49 0.30
N PRO A 8 13.70 12.66 1.39
CA PRO A 8 13.19 12.33 2.70
C PRO A 8 11.98 13.14 3.12
N LYS A 9 11.95 14.44 2.76
CA LYS A 9 10.84 15.30 3.10
C LYS A 9 9.59 14.92 2.32
N LEU A 10 9.73 14.61 1.03
CA LEU A 10 8.61 14.17 0.22
C LEU A 10 8.03 12.88 0.76
N SER A 11 8.89 11.93 1.11
CA SER A 11 8.48 10.66 1.71
C SER A 11 7.69 10.90 2.99
N GLN A 12 8.17 11.79 3.83
CA GLN A 12 7.50 12.15 5.08
C GLN A 12 6.12 12.74 4.82
N ASN A 13 6.01 13.64 3.86
CA ASN A 13 4.74 14.26 3.52
C ASN A 13 3.72 13.23 3.00
N LEU A 14 4.17 12.28 2.19
CA LEU A 14 3.29 11.24 1.68
C LEU A 14 2.79 10.33 2.81
N LEU A 15 3.65 10.02 3.77
CA LEU A 15 3.24 9.25 4.94
C LEU A 15 2.22 10.00 5.79
N GLU A 16 2.37 11.31 5.90
CA GLU A 16 1.41 12.14 6.62
C GLU A 16 0.03 12.09 5.95
N ILE A 17 -0.01 12.14 4.64
CA ILE A 17 -1.27 12.03 3.89
C ILE A 17 -1.96 10.70 4.23
N LEU A 18 -1.20 9.63 4.29
CA LEU A 18 -1.76 8.32 4.63
C LEU A 18 -2.32 8.30 6.06
N GLU A 19 -1.58 8.86 7.01
CA GLU A 19 -1.95 8.82 8.42
C GLU A 19 -3.11 9.77 8.77
N ASP A 20 -3.25 10.86 8.03
CA ASP A 20 -4.28 11.85 8.30
C ASP A 20 -5.69 11.37 7.95
N ASN A 21 -5.80 10.34 7.13
CA ASN A 21 -7.09 9.80 6.70
C ASN A 21 -7.98 10.84 6.02
N GLU A 22 -7.38 11.88 5.44
CA GLU A 22 -8.14 12.89 4.73
C GLU A 22 -8.12 12.63 3.24
N PHE A 23 -9.21 12.99 2.57
CA PHE A 23 -9.33 12.89 1.11
C PHE A 23 -9.13 11.46 0.59
N TYR A 24 -9.33 10.47 1.43
CA TYR A 24 -9.26 9.09 0.96
C TYR A 24 -10.45 8.81 0.03
N ASP A 25 -10.19 8.01 -0.98
CA ASP A 25 -11.22 7.66 -1.96
C ASP A 25 -11.27 6.17 -2.25
N VAL A 26 -10.58 5.39 -1.44
CA VAL A 26 -10.61 3.94 -1.53
C VAL A 26 -10.46 3.34 -0.14
N THR A 27 -11.17 2.24 0.11
CA THR A 27 -10.97 1.44 1.31
C THR A 27 -10.50 0.05 0.90
N ILE A 28 -9.64 -0.55 1.71
CA ILE A 28 -9.07 -1.86 1.43
C ILE A 28 -9.33 -2.76 2.64
N GLU A 29 -10.11 -3.81 2.42
CA GLU A 29 -10.38 -4.80 3.45
C GLU A 29 -9.31 -5.87 3.35
N VAL A 30 -8.52 -6.02 4.41
CA VAL A 30 -7.35 -6.90 4.41
C VAL A 30 -7.51 -7.99 5.45
N GLY A 31 -7.22 -9.22 5.04
CA GLY A 31 -7.28 -10.36 5.92
C GLY A 31 -8.59 -11.12 5.84
N ASN A 32 -8.71 -12.16 6.65
CA ASN A 32 -9.91 -13.01 6.75
C ASN A 32 -10.43 -13.01 8.18
N ASP A 33 -11.74 -13.24 8.32
CA ASP A 33 -12.35 -13.38 9.63
C ASP A 33 -11.59 -14.40 10.48
N PRO A 34 -11.40 -14.13 11.77
CA PRO A 34 -11.85 -12.94 12.50
C PRO A 34 -10.87 -11.76 12.44
N TYR A 35 -9.79 -11.88 11.67
CA TYR A 35 -8.72 -10.89 11.66
C TYR A 35 -8.75 -10.04 10.41
N VAL A 36 -9.80 -9.23 10.28
CA VAL A 36 -9.97 -8.32 9.15
C VAL A 36 -9.75 -6.89 9.61
N LYS A 37 -9.05 -6.11 8.80
CA LYS A 37 -8.89 -4.69 9.06
C LYS A 37 -9.14 -3.90 7.78
N ILE A 38 -9.79 -2.76 7.92
CA ILE A 38 -10.09 -1.88 6.79
C ILE A 38 -9.11 -0.71 6.82
N PHE A 39 -8.44 -0.50 5.70
CA PHE A 39 -7.50 0.60 5.52
C PHE A 39 -8.10 1.63 4.59
N ARG A 40 -7.82 2.90 4.85
CA ARG A 40 -8.21 4.01 3.99
C ARG A 40 -7.00 4.46 3.20
N ALA A 41 -7.18 4.71 1.91
CA ALA A 41 -6.06 5.05 1.06
C ALA A 41 -6.51 5.98 -0.07
N HIS A 42 -5.59 6.26 -0.99
CA HIS A 42 -5.80 7.22 -2.06
C HIS A 42 -5.54 6.54 -3.39
N ILE A 43 -6.54 6.57 -4.27
CA ILE A 43 -6.47 5.89 -5.55
C ILE A 43 -5.23 6.30 -6.34
N VAL A 44 -4.94 7.59 -6.39
CA VAL A 44 -3.81 8.07 -7.19
C VAL A 44 -2.49 7.45 -6.75
N VAL A 45 -2.28 7.28 -5.45
CA VAL A 45 -1.04 6.69 -4.95
C VAL A 45 -0.99 5.21 -5.30
N LEU A 46 -2.04 4.47 -5.01
CA LEU A 46 -2.09 3.03 -5.26
C LEU A 46 -1.97 2.72 -6.75
N TYR A 47 -2.64 3.51 -7.57
CA TYR A 47 -2.69 3.31 -9.03
C TYR A 47 -1.30 3.38 -9.65
N TYR A 48 -0.48 4.33 -9.21
CA TYR A 48 0.84 4.51 -9.78
C TYR A 48 1.94 3.69 -9.11
N ARG A 49 1.67 3.16 -7.93
CA ARG A 49 2.69 2.41 -7.20
C ARG A 49 2.55 0.91 -7.31
N SER A 50 1.35 0.40 -7.59
CA SER A 50 1.11 -1.06 -7.65
C SER A 50 0.39 -1.42 -8.94
N PRO A 51 1.05 -2.12 -9.86
CA PRO A 51 0.39 -2.60 -11.08
C PRO A 51 -0.82 -3.50 -10.81
N TYR A 52 -0.77 -4.30 -9.77
CA TYR A 52 -1.89 -5.15 -9.38
C TYR A 52 -3.10 -4.33 -8.97
N LEU A 53 -2.89 -3.35 -8.07
CA LEU A 53 -3.97 -2.48 -7.62
C LEU A 53 -4.47 -1.59 -8.74
N ARG A 54 -3.57 -1.19 -9.63
CA ARG A 54 -3.96 -0.43 -10.81
C ARG A 54 -4.98 -1.16 -11.64
N ARG A 55 -4.79 -2.46 -11.86
CA ARG A 55 -5.74 -3.26 -12.63
C ARG A 55 -7.10 -3.34 -11.95
N ILE A 56 -7.10 -3.57 -10.65
CA ILE A 56 -8.34 -3.64 -9.88
C ILE A 56 -9.08 -2.31 -9.92
N LEU A 57 -8.37 -1.22 -9.71
CA LEU A 57 -8.97 0.11 -9.70
C LEU A 57 -9.51 0.51 -11.06
N SER A 58 -8.82 0.13 -12.13
CA SER A 58 -9.28 0.40 -13.48
C SER A 58 -10.59 -0.31 -13.79
N THR A 59 -10.74 -1.53 -13.30
CA THR A 59 -11.97 -2.29 -13.48
C THR A 59 -13.11 -1.70 -12.68
N ASN A 60 -12.87 -1.36 -11.42
CA ASN A 60 -13.90 -0.82 -10.54
C ASN A 60 -14.37 0.56 -10.97
N LYS A 61 -13.50 1.34 -11.59
CA LYS A 61 -13.81 2.68 -12.04
C LYS A 61 -14.97 2.70 -13.04
N LYS A 62 -15.12 1.64 -13.82
CA LYS A 62 -16.17 1.57 -14.83
C LYS A 62 -17.54 1.24 -14.25
N GLN A 63 -17.59 0.74 -13.04
CA GLN A 63 -18.83 0.24 -12.46
C GLN A 63 -19.52 1.22 -11.54
N ASN A 64 -18.81 2.26 -11.10
CA ASN A 64 -19.34 3.05 -10.01
C ASN A 64 -18.83 4.48 -10.04
N ASP A 65 -19.71 5.41 -10.34
CA ASP A 65 -19.34 6.81 -10.52
C ASP A 65 -19.33 7.61 -9.23
N GLU A 66 -20.01 7.15 -8.21
CA GLU A 66 -20.26 8.01 -7.06
C GLU A 66 -19.74 7.49 -5.74
N ILE A 67 -19.44 6.23 -5.67
CA ILE A 67 -19.18 5.58 -4.39
C ILE A 67 -17.72 5.31 -4.23
N LEU A 68 -17.29 5.42 -2.97
CA LEU A 68 -15.97 5.05 -2.55
C LEU A 68 -15.63 3.63 -3.03
N VAL A 69 -14.51 3.47 -3.69
CA VAL A 69 -14.06 2.16 -4.16
C VAL A 69 -13.69 1.30 -2.96
N HIS A 70 -14.04 0.02 -3.02
CA HIS A 70 -13.72 -0.93 -1.96
C HIS A 70 -13.01 -2.13 -2.56
N ILE A 71 -11.85 -2.47 -2.01
CA ILE A 71 -11.01 -3.58 -2.47
C ILE A 71 -10.85 -4.59 -1.35
N LYS A 72 -10.82 -5.88 -1.69
CA LYS A 72 -10.59 -6.94 -0.72
C LYS A 72 -9.29 -7.67 -1.02
N LEU A 73 -8.45 -7.84 -0.01
CA LEU A 73 -7.19 -8.57 -0.09
C LEU A 73 -7.15 -9.62 1.02
N PRO A 74 -7.84 -10.74 0.85
CA PRO A 74 -7.97 -11.71 1.93
C PRO A 74 -6.70 -12.52 2.22
N ASN A 75 -5.77 -12.55 1.29
CA ASN A 75 -4.57 -13.39 1.42
C ASN A 75 -3.39 -12.71 2.08
N ILE A 76 -3.54 -11.46 2.46
CA ILE A 76 -2.48 -10.69 3.13
C ILE A 76 -2.95 -10.38 4.54
N SER A 77 -2.08 -10.56 5.53
CA SER A 77 -2.45 -10.20 6.90
C SER A 77 -2.42 -8.69 7.07
N PRO A 78 -3.28 -8.15 7.97
CA PRO A 78 -3.31 -6.70 8.20
C PRO A 78 -1.97 -6.12 8.63
N GLU A 79 -1.22 -6.83 9.46
CA GLU A 79 0.08 -6.36 9.94
C GLU A 79 1.07 -6.20 8.79
N ILE A 80 1.08 -7.17 7.89
CA ILE A 80 1.98 -7.13 6.74
C ILE A 80 1.52 -6.06 5.75
N PHE A 81 0.21 -5.95 5.54
CA PHE A 81 -0.30 -4.93 4.63
C PHE A 81 0.01 -3.51 5.11
N GLN A 82 -0.05 -3.28 6.43
CA GLN A 82 0.30 -1.98 6.98
C GLN A 82 1.73 -1.60 6.62
N ILE A 83 2.66 -2.54 6.72
CA ILE A 83 4.06 -2.32 6.35
C ILE A 83 4.16 -2.00 4.86
N ILE A 84 3.48 -2.78 4.03
CA ILE A 84 3.49 -2.58 2.58
C ILE A 84 2.88 -1.23 2.19
N LEU A 85 1.77 -0.87 2.83
CA LEU A 85 1.09 0.39 2.51
C LEU A 85 1.97 1.59 2.84
N ARG A 86 2.68 1.56 3.98
CA ARG A 86 3.62 2.61 4.32
C ARG A 86 4.76 2.68 3.31
N TYR A 87 5.22 1.55 2.80
CA TYR A 87 6.22 1.53 1.74
C TYR A 87 5.66 2.16 0.45
N ILE A 88 4.43 1.82 0.07
CA ILE A 88 3.80 2.37 -1.12
C ILE A 88 3.77 3.89 -1.06
N TYR A 89 3.42 4.45 0.09
CA TYR A 89 3.35 5.90 0.25
C TYR A 89 4.71 6.55 0.43
N GLY A 90 5.54 6.00 1.31
CA GLY A 90 6.79 6.62 1.69
C GLY A 90 7.99 6.23 0.85
N GLY A 91 7.91 5.12 0.12
CA GLY A 91 9.00 4.66 -0.72
C GLY A 91 10.18 4.07 0.04
N LYS A 92 10.05 3.84 1.32
CA LYS A 92 11.14 3.32 2.15
C LYS A 92 10.69 2.14 2.99
N LEU A 93 11.54 1.13 3.07
CA LEU A 93 11.30 -0.03 3.89
C LEU A 93 12.64 -0.55 4.41
N SER A 94 12.78 -0.61 5.72
CA SER A 94 13.99 -1.12 6.34
C SER A 94 13.75 -2.57 6.79
N LEU A 95 14.28 -3.51 6.03
CA LEU A 95 14.13 -4.93 6.34
C LEU A 95 14.91 -5.36 7.58
N LYS A 96 15.86 -4.55 8.01
CA LYS A 96 16.66 -4.84 9.18
C LYS A 96 15.85 -4.88 10.47
N GLU A 97 14.70 -4.24 10.47
CA GLU A 97 13.84 -4.16 11.65
C GLU A 97 12.95 -5.37 11.82
N TYR A 98 12.93 -6.28 10.85
CA TYR A 98 12.01 -7.40 10.85
C TYR A 98 12.79 -8.73 10.93
N ASP A 99 12.17 -9.74 11.54
CA ASP A 99 12.78 -11.05 11.55
C ASP A 99 12.58 -11.75 10.20
N THR A 100 13.24 -12.91 10.03
CA THR A 100 13.20 -13.63 8.77
C THR A 100 11.79 -14.02 8.36
N SER A 101 10.97 -14.44 9.31
CA SER A 101 9.60 -14.83 9.04
C SER A 101 8.79 -13.67 8.48
N ASP A 102 8.93 -12.49 9.07
CA ASP A 102 8.21 -11.31 8.62
C ASP A 102 8.70 -10.85 7.25
N ILE A 103 10.01 -10.92 7.02
CA ILE A 103 10.58 -10.56 5.72
C ILE A 103 10.00 -11.43 4.62
N ILE A 104 9.87 -12.74 4.86
CA ILE A 104 9.30 -13.66 3.89
C ILE A 104 7.84 -13.26 3.59
N LYS A 105 7.08 -12.95 4.62
CA LYS A 105 5.68 -12.54 4.45
C LYS A 105 5.57 -11.23 3.66
N ILE A 106 6.47 -10.28 3.94
CA ILE A 106 6.51 -9.02 3.20
C ILE A 106 6.81 -9.28 1.73
N MET A 107 7.77 -10.16 1.43
CA MET A 107 8.12 -10.46 0.05
C MET A 107 7.00 -11.18 -0.69
N VAL A 108 6.30 -12.10 -0.03
CA VAL A 108 5.16 -12.78 -0.63
C VAL A 108 4.07 -11.77 -0.98
N ALA A 109 3.77 -10.85 -0.07
CA ALA A 109 2.78 -9.81 -0.32
C ALA A 109 3.24 -8.88 -1.47
N ALA A 110 4.52 -8.55 -1.51
CA ALA A 110 5.06 -7.71 -2.58
C ALA A 110 4.91 -8.38 -3.94
N ILE A 111 5.10 -9.68 -4.02
CA ILE A 111 4.90 -10.44 -5.25
C ILE A 111 3.43 -10.39 -5.66
N GLU A 112 2.52 -10.59 -4.71
CA GLU A 112 1.09 -10.54 -4.99
C GLU A 112 0.66 -9.18 -5.53
N LEU A 113 1.21 -8.10 -4.96
CA LEU A 113 0.86 -6.73 -5.35
C LEU A 113 1.73 -6.19 -6.50
N ASN A 114 2.63 -7.01 -7.02
CA ASN A 114 3.50 -6.65 -8.15
C ASN A 114 4.39 -5.44 -7.85
N LEU A 115 4.97 -5.39 -6.67
CA LEU A 115 5.88 -4.32 -6.27
C LEU A 115 7.29 -4.70 -6.67
N GLN A 116 7.63 -4.48 -7.95
CA GLN A 116 8.89 -4.92 -8.53
C GLN A 116 10.12 -4.36 -7.82
N GLU A 117 10.07 -3.11 -7.41
CA GLU A 117 11.17 -2.47 -6.72
C GLU A 117 11.57 -3.23 -5.46
N LEU A 118 10.58 -3.71 -4.74
CA LEU A 118 10.80 -4.42 -3.49
C LEU A 118 11.26 -5.84 -3.75
N ILE A 119 10.75 -6.47 -4.82
CA ILE A 119 11.09 -7.84 -5.18
C ILE A 119 12.55 -7.97 -5.62
N THR A 120 13.05 -6.99 -6.36
CA THR A 120 14.39 -7.03 -6.92
C THR A 120 15.49 -6.64 -5.93
N HIS A 121 15.13 -6.20 -4.78
CA HIS A 121 16.07 -5.93 -3.71
C HIS A 121 16.15 -7.13 -2.78
#